data_582f97a82f9ebb5f9519d94743549c9e
#
_entry.id   582f97a82f9ebb5f9519d94743549c9e
#
_cell.length_a   1.000
_cell.length_b   1.000
_cell.length_c   1.000
_cell.angle_alpha   90.00
_cell.angle_beta   90.00
_cell.angle_gamma   90.00
#
_symmetry.space_group_name_H-M   'P 1'
#
loop_
_entity.id
_entity.type
_entity.pdbx_description
1 polymer ?
#
loop_
_entity_poly.entity_id
_entity_poly.type
_entity_poly.pdbx_seq_one_letter_code
_entity_poly.pdbx_strand_id
1 'polypeptide(L)'
;MKISDHITYAEAIHSNTAKRKSIDNTPNQIQVDAMKLLAEKIFEPLRKWVGGPIKVSSFFRSGILNETIGGVASSQHCKGQAIDIDDVYGYKSNAEMYKWVQENLDYDQMIWEFGTDTQPNWVHISYVSKEENRNKCLKAYKEHSRTKYKVISS
;
A
#
# COMPACT_ATOMS: atom_id res chain seq x y z
N MET A 1 -16.33 -9.79 -7.92
CA MET A 1 -15.10 -9.68 -8.73
C MET A 1 -13.89 -9.67 -7.82
N LYS A 2 -12.80 -10.23 -8.26
CA LYS A 2 -11.53 -10.23 -7.51
C LYS A 2 -10.50 -9.35 -8.20
N ILE A 3 -9.68 -8.69 -7.40
CA ILE A 3 -8.49 -8.01 -7.90
C ILE A 3 -7.36 -9.03 -8.09
N SER A 4 -7.23 -9.98 -7.16
CA SER A 4 -6.32 -11.13 -7.25
C SER A 4 -6.89 -12.26 -6.40
N ASP A 5 -6.18 -13.37 -6.32
CA ASP A 5 -6.68 -14.56 -5.59
C ASP A 5 -7.04 -14.25 -4.13
N HIS A 6 -6.32 -13.33 -3.48
CA HIS A 6 -6.52 -13.03 -2.06
C HIS A 6 -6.96 -11.59 -1.79
N ILE A 7 -7.35 -10.84 -2.82
CA ILE A 7 -7.92 -9.50 -2.66
C ILE A 7 -9.21 -9.39 -3.47
N THR A 8 -10.34 -9.19 -2.77
CA THR A 8 -11.62 -8.93 -3.43
C THR A 8 -11.68 -7.48 -3.90
N TYR A 9 -12.56 -7.21 -4.87
CA TYR A 9 -12.83 -5.84 -5.29
C TYR A 9 -13.35 -4.99 -4.12
N ALA A 10 -14.24 -5.56 -3.30
CA ALA A 10 -14.78 -4.87 -2.14
C ALA A 10 -13.68 -4.43 -1.14
N GLU A 11 -12.69 -5.30 -0.90
CA GLU A 11 -11.56 -4.96 -0.05
C GLU A 11 -10.70 -3.84 -0.66
N ALA A 12 -10.49 -3.90 -1.97
CA ALA A 12 -9.63 -2.94 -2.66
C ALA A 12 -10.18 -1.52 -2.65
N ILE A 13 -11.49 -1.35 -2.59
CA ILE A 13 -12.13 -0.02 -2.56
C ILE A 13 -12.67 0.35 -1.18
N HIS A 14 -12.48 -0.50 -0.17
CA HIS A 14 -13.03 -0.26 1.16
C HIS A 14 -12.40 0.97 1.81
N SER A 15 -13.26 1.82 2.39
CA SER A 15 -12.88 2.96 3.22
C SER A 15 -14.00 3.32 4.18
N ASN A 16 -13.69 3.29 5.46
CA ASN A 16 -14.66 3.70 6.49
C ASN A 16 -15.03 5.17 6.34
N THR A 17 -14.08 6.02 5.97
CA THR A 17 -14.32 7.44 5.73
C THR A 17 -15.26 7.66 4.54
N ALA A 18 -15.03 6.93 3.44
CA ALA A 18 -15.89 7.04 2.27
C ALA A 18 -17.32 6.62 2.59
N LYS A 19 -17.50 5.55 3.35
CA LYS A 19 -18.83 5.10 3.79
C LYS A 19 -19.51 6.15 4.67
N ARG A 20 -18.81 6.64 5.69
CA ARG A 20 -19.35 7.60 6.65
C ARG A 20 -19.74 8.92 5.99
N LYS A 21 -18.96 9.37 5.02
CA LYS A 21 -19.15 10.66 4.35
C LYS A 21 -19.84 10.55 2.99
N SER A 22 -20.28 9.35 2.63
CA SER A 22 -20.94 9.07 1.34
C SER A 22 -20.11 9.53 0.13
N ILE A 23 -18.81 9.27 0.18
CA ILE A 23 -17.89 9.59 -0.91
C ILE A 23 -17.83 8.39 -1.87
N ASP A 24 -17.98 8.67 -3.16
CA ASP A 24 -17.82 7.66 -4.20
C ASP A 24 -16.35 7.28 -4.33
N ASN A 25 -16.03 6.02 -4.06
CA ASN A 25 -14.67 5.48 -4.15
C ASN A 25 -14.58 4.40 -5.24
N THR A 26 -15.23 4.64 -6.38
CA THR A 26 -15.25 3.70 -7.50
C THR A 26 -14.09 3.96 -8.46
N PRO A 27 -13.21 3.00 -8.70
CA PRO A 27 -12.11 3.17 -9.67
C PRO A 27 -12.60 3.03 -11.10
N ASN A 28 -11.89 3.65 -12.05
CA ASN A 28 -12.08 3.39 -13.46
C ASN A 28 -11.29 2.13 -13.86
N GLN A 29 -11.44 1.71 -15.13
CA GLN A 29 -10.80 0.47 -15.59
C GLN A 29 -9.26 0.55 -15.55
N ILE A 30 -8.68 1.71 -15.86
CA ILE A 30 -7.22 1.89 -15.81
C ILE A 30 -6.71 1.69 -14.39
N GLN A 31 -7.43 2.22 -13.40
CA GLN A 31 -7.08 2.08 -11.99
C GLN A 31 -7.26 0.63 -11.50
N VAL A 32 -8.32 -0.04 -11.94
CA VAL A 32 -8.52 -1.47 -11.64
C VAL A 32 -7.37 -2.30 -12.21
N ASP A 33 -6.97 -2.04 -13.45
CA ASP A 33 -5.86 -2.76 -14.08
C ASP A 33 -4.55 -2.53 -13.34
N ALA A 34 -4.30 -1.30 -12.88
CA ALA A 34 -3.12 -0.98 -12.07
C ALA A 34 -3.12 -1.77 -10.75
N MET A 35 -4.28 -1.86 -10.08
CA MET A 35 -4.41 -2.65 -8.86
C MET A 35 -4.14 -4.14 -9.09
N LYS A 36 -4.67 -4.68 -10.19
CA LYS A 36 -4.43 -6.09 -10.56
C LYS A 36 -2.95 -6.36 -10.80
N LEU A 37 -2.26 -5.45 -11.46
CA LEU A 37 -0.83 -5.57 -11.72
C LEU A 37 -0.03 -5.52 -10.42
N LEU A 38 -0.31 -4.56 -9.53
CA LEU A 38 0.34 -4.48 -8.23
C LEU A 38 0.09 -5.75 -7.41
N ALA A 39 -1.14 -6.21 -7.38
CA ALA A 39 -1.48 -7.42 -6.62
C ALA A 39 -0.72 -8.64 -7.15
N GLU A 40 -0.63 -8.81 -8.47
CA GLU A 40 0.12 -9.90 -9.09
C GLU A 40 1.62 -9.84 -8.76
N LYS A 41 2.21 -8.65 -8.83
CA LYS A 41 3.67 -8.48 -8.70
C LYS A 41 4.14 -8.35 -7.25
N ILE A 42 3.29 -7.84 -6.36
CA ILE A 42 3.67 -7.54 -4.97
C ILE A 42 2.87 -8.40 -3.98
N PHE A 43 1.55 -8.25 -3.97
CA PHE A 43 0.74 -8.81 -2.89
C PHE A 43 0.70 -10.33 -2.90
N GLU A 44 0.43 -10.96 -4.04
CA GLU A 44 0.31 -12.41 -4.10
C GLU A 44 1.64 -13.13 -3.79
N PRO A 45 2.80 -12.71 -4.33
CA PRO A 45 4.07 -13.29 -3.92
C PRO A 45 4.34 -13.14 -2.42
N LEU A 46 4.06 -11.96 -1.86
CA LEU A 46 4.21 -11.71 -0.43
C LEU A 46 3.28 -12.60 0.38
N ARG A 47 2.02 -12.67 -0.01
CA ARG A 47 0.98 -13.49 0.65
C ARG A 47 1.40 -14.97 0.70
N LYS A 48 1.98 -15.46 -0.39
CA LYS A 48 2.47 -16.83 -0.46
C LYS A 48 3.61 -17.07 0.53
N TRP A 49 4.56 -16.15 0.59
CA TRP A 49 5.68 -16.26 1.54
C TRP A 49 5.20 -16.17 2.99
N VAL A 50 4.28 -15.26 3.28
CA VAL A 50 3.72 -15.06 4.63
C VAL A 50 3.01 -16.34 5.11
N GLY A 51 2.33 -17.03 4.22
CA GLY A 51 1.65 -18.29 4.54
C GLY A 51 0.30 -18.12 5.24
N GLY A 52 -0.24 -16.92 5.26
CA GLY A 52 -1.53 -16.62 5.89
C GLY A 52 -2.01 -15.23 5.54
N PRO A 53 -3.22 -14.84 5.97
CA PRO A 53 -3.80 -13.56 5.59
C PRO A 53 -2.99 -12.35 6.06
N ILE A 54 -3.01 -11.32 5.21
CA ILE A 54 -2.43 -10.01 5.46
C ILE A 54 -3.56 -9.01 5.34
N LYS A 55 -3.67 -8.07 6.27
CA LYS A 55 -4.69 -7.02 6.17
C LYS A 55 -4.30 -6.00 5.11
N VAL A 56 -5.23 -5.71 4.21
CA VAL A 56 -5.12 -4.59 3.29
C VAL A 56 -5.84 -3.41 3.94
N SER A 57 -5.08 -2.46 4.44
CA SER A 57 -5.62 -1.29 5.16
C SER A 57 -6.14 -0.23 4.21
N SER A 58 -5.50 -0.08 3.05
CA SER A 58 -5.91 0.87 2.01
C SER A 58 -5.32 0.43 0.68
N PHE A 59 -6.11 0.48 -0.37
CA PHE A 59 -5.62 0.21 -1.71
C PHE A 59 -6.00 1.36 -2.63
N PHE A 60 -7.20 1.39 -3.21
CA PHE A 60 -7.63 2.50 -4.03
C PHE A 60 -8.27 3.61 -3.21
N ARG A 61 -7.91 4.86 -3.54
CA ARG A 61 -8.58 6.07 -3.03
C ARG A 61 -8.93 6.99 -4.19
N SER A 62 -10.20 7.39 -4.30
CA SER A 62 -10.58 8.44 -5.23
C SER A 62 -9.92 9.77 -4.86
N GLY A 63 -9.81 10.69 -5.81
CA GLY A 63 -9.23 12.01 -5.53
C GLY A 63 -9.92 12.74 -4.39
N ILE A 64 -11.26 12.69 -4.35
CA ILE A 64 -12.05 13.33 -3.29
C ILE A 64 -11.78 12.67 -1.94
N LEU A 65 -11.76 11.34 -1.89
CA LEU A 65 -11.46 10.64 -0.65
C LEU A 65 -10.05 10.97 -0.16
N ASN A 66 -9.07 10.96 -1.05
CA ASN A 66 -7.69 11.28 -0.73
C ASN A 66 -7.55 12.68 -0.13
N GLU A 67 -8.21 13.67 -0.73
CA GLU A 67 -8.22 15.04 -0.24
C GLU A 67 -8.87 15.10 1.15
N THR A 68 -10.01 14.42 1.33
CA THR A 68 -10.77 14.40 2.58
C THR A 68 -9.94 13.88 3.77
N ILE A 69 -9.13 12.86 3.54
CA ILE A 69 -8.28 12.28 4.60
C ILE A 69 -6.91 12.96 4.73
N GLY A 70 -6.67 14.02 3.94
CA GLY A 70 -5.41 14.76 4.01
C GLY A 70 -4.24 14.13 3.28
N GLY A 71 -4.50 13.26 2.32
CA GLY A 71 -3.45 12.67 1.48
C GLY A 71 -2.87 13.68 0.50
N VAL A 72 -1.63 13.44 0.05
CA VAL A 72 -1.01 14.29 -0.96
C VAL A 72 -1.68 14.10 -2.31
N ALA A 73 -1.80 15.19 -3.09
CA ALA A 73 -2.49 15.16 -4.37
C ALA A 73 -1.87 14.18 -5.39
N SER A 74 -0.57 13.94 -5.29
CA SER A 74 0.15 13.00 -6.14
C SER A 74 0.17 11.57 -5.63
N SER A 75 -0.67 11.22 -4.65
CA SER A 75 -0.69 9.89 -4.06
C SER A 75 -0.92 8.79 -5.11
N GLN A 76 -0.08 7.77 -5.08
CA GLN A 76 -0.21 6.62 -5.97
C GLN A 76 -1.43 5.76 -5.64
N HIS A 77 -2.01 5.88 -4.44
CA HIS A 77 -3.30 5.26 -4.13
C HIS A 77 -4.40 5.74 -5.09
N CYS A 78 -4.34 6.98 -5.54
CA CYS A 78 -5.34 7.53 -6.48
C CYS A 78 -5.22 6.94 -7.89
N LYS A 79 -4.10 6.30 -8.20
CA LYS A 79 -3.87 5.64 -9.49
C LYS A 79 -4.04 4.12 -9.41
N GLY A 80 -4.38 3.58 -8.25
CA GLY A 80 -4.40 2.13 -8.02
C GLY A 80 -3.00 1.52 -7.96
N GLN A 81 -1.97 2.32 -7.75
CA GLN A 81 -0.57 1.91 -7.80
C GLN A 81 0.08 1.80 -6.42
N ALA A 82 -0.67 1.90 -5.35
CA ALA A 82 -0.14 1.77 -4.00
C ALA A 82 -1.10 0.98 -3.11
N ILE A 83 -0.52 0.21 -2.19
CA ILE A 83 -1.24 -0.58 -1.21
C ILE A 83 -0.61 -0.38 0.16
N ASP A 84 -1.45 -0.28 1.20
CA ASP A 84 -1.02 -0.29 2.59
C ASP A 84 -1.39 -1.64 3.18
N ILE A 85 -0.41 -2.33 3.75
CA ILE A 85 -0.60 -3.64 4.37
C ILE A 85 -0.17 -3.60 5.83
N ASP A 86 -0.81 -4.45 6.63
CA ASP A 86 -0.56 -4.50 8.07
C ASP A 86 -0.70 -5.93 8.58
N ASP A 87 0.22 -6.34 9.42
CA ASP A 87 0.17 -7.63 10.09
C ASP A 87 -0.73 -7.54 11.32
N VAL A 88 -1.99 -7.91 11.15
CA VAL A 88 -2.95 -8.00 12.27
C VAL A 88 -3.25 -9.44 12.65
N TYR A 89 -2.79 -10.40 11.86
CA TYR A 89 -3.10 -11.82 12.05
C TYR A 89 -1.94 -12.64 12.63
N GLY A 90 -0.74 -12.05 12.74
CA GLY A 90 0.37 -12.64 13.44
C GLY A 90 1.21 -13.68 12.67
N TYR A 91 1.11 -13.72 11.34
CA TYR A 91 1.91 -14.68 10.56
C TYR A 91 3.34 -14.21 10.35
N LYS A 92 3.52 -12.97 9.90
CA LYS A 92 4.83 -12.32 9.74
C LYS A 92 4.69 -10.87 10.17
N SER A 93 5.68 -10.34 10.88
CA SER A 93 5.63 -8.95 11.32
C SER A 93 5.75 -7.97 10.15
N ASN A 94 5.36 -6.73 10.36
CA ASN A 94 5.49 -5.67 9.35
C ASN A 94 6.95 -5.51 8.93
N ALA A 95 7.89 -5.55 9.86
CA ALA A 95 9.30 -5.45 9.55
C ALA A 95 9.80 -6.63 8.71
N GLU A 96 9.34 -7.85 9.01
CA GLU A 96 9.68 -9.03 8.23
C GLU A 96 9.13 -8.93 6.80
N MET A 97 7.88 -8.46 6.64
CA MET A 97 7.29 -8.27 5.32
C MET A 97 8.04 -7.20 4.52
N TYR A 98 8.38 -6.09 5.16
CA TYR A 98 9.17 -5.02 4.54
C TYR A 98 10.49 -5.55 4.00
N LYS A 99 11.24 -6.26 4.85
CA LYS A 99 12.53 -6.82 4.49
C LYS A 99 12.42 -7.83 3.35
N TRP A 100 11.43 -8.71 3.40
CA TRP A 100 11.26 -9.72 2.36
C TRP A 100 10.95 -9.09 1.00
N VAL A 101 10.09 -8.09 0.94
CA VAL A 101 9.79 -7.36 -0.30
C VAL A 101 11.05 -6.66 -0.81
N GLN A 102 11.79 -6.00 0.08
CA GLN A 102 13.03 -5.33 -0.28
C GLN A 102 14.04 -6.27 -0.95
N GLU A 103 14.15 -7.48 -0.43
CA GLU A 103 15.13 -8.45 -0.91
C GLU A 103 14.68 -9.27 -2.11
N ASN A 104 13.38 -9.41 -2.34
CA ASN A 104 12.85 -10.39 -3.29
C ASN A 104 12.01 -9.81 -4.43
N LEU A 105 11.49 -8.60 -4.33
CA LEU A 105 10.56 -8.05 -5.31
C LEU A 105 11.05 -6.72 -5.88
N ASP A 106 10.52 -6.37 -7.06
CA ASP A 106 10.64 -5.03 -7.62
C ASP A 106 9.43 -4.20 -7.17
N TYR A 107 9.67 -2.96 -6.83
CA TYR A 107 8.64 -2.01 -6.41
C TYR A 107 9.06 -0.59 -6.78
N ASP A 108 8.12 0.35 -6.78
CA ASP A 108 8.46 1.74 -7.04
C ASP A 108 8.96 2.42 -5.75
N GLN A 109 8.09 2.53 -4.74
CA GLN A 109 8.46 3.01 -3.41
C GLN A 109 7.93 2.04 -2.36
N MET A 110 8.70 1.88 -1.29
CA MET A 110 8.24 1.17 -0.12
C MET A 110 8.52 2.04 1.09
N ILE A 111 7.50 2.24 1.95
CA ILE A 111 7.60 3.15 3.08
C ILE A 111 7.38 2.40 4.37
N TRP A 112 8.34 2.53 5.26
CA TRP A 112 8.27 2.14 6.66
C TRP A 112 7.46 3.23 7.37
N GLU A 113 6.18 2.97 7.60
CA GLU A 113 5.24 4.00 8.06
C GLU A 113 5.24 4.11 9.57
N PHE A 114 5.91 5.14 10.08
CA PHE A 114 5.95 5.47 11.51
C PHE A 114 6.47 4.32 12.38
N GLY A 115 5.90 4.15 13.57
CA GLY A 115 6.29 3.07 14.49
C GLY A 115 7.65 3.32 15.14
N THR A 116 8.40 2.26 15.29
CA THR A 116 9.74 2.27 15.90
C THR A 116 10.80 1.90 14.87
N ASP A 117 12.06 1.88 15.30
CA ASP A 117 13.15 1.43 14.43
C ASP A 117 13.09 -0.07 14.13
N THR A 118 12.32 -0.83 14.91
CA THR A 118 12.20 -2.28 14.75
C THR A 118 10.89 -2.73 14.11
N GLN A 119 9.82 -1.91 14.16
CA GLN A 119 8.52 -2.24 13.58
C GLN A 119 7.80 -0.98 13.10
N PRO A 120 7.42 -0.92 11.82
CA PRO A 120 6.53 0.14 11.35
C PRO A 120 5.09 -0.15 11.78
N ASN A 121 4.24 0.89 11.81
CA ASN A 121 2.82 0.73 12.08
C ASN A 121 2.10 0.01 10.94
N TRP A 122 2.53 0.26 9.72
CA TRP A 122 2.12 -0.48 8.51
C TRP A 122 3.18 -0.30 7.44
N VAL A 123 3.02 -1.00 6.33
CA VAL A 123 3.94 -0.90 5.19
C VAL A 123 3.18 -0.41 3.97
N HIS A 124 3.69 0.65 3.35
CA HIS A 124 3.19 1.18 2.08
C HIS A 124 4.08 0.69 0.96
N ILE A 125 3.50 0.13 -0.09
CA ILE A 125 4.25 -0.37 -1.24
C ILE A 125 3.55 0.09 -2.51
N SER A 126 4.32 0.65 -3.45
CA SER A 126 3.80 1.04 -4.75
C SER A 126 4.46 0.26 -5.88
N TYR A 127 3.76 0.17 -6.99
CA TYR A 127 4.23 -0.51 -8.19
C TYR A 127 3.69 0.22 -9.42
N VAL A 128 4.57 0.60 -10.33
CA VAL A 128 4.18 1.28 -11.59
C VAL A 128 4.33 0.30 -12.74
N SER A 129 5.56 -0.04 -13.08
CA SER A 129 5.93 -1.04 -14.09
C SER A 129 7.36 -1.46 -13.81
N LYS A 130 7.76 -2.59 -14.37
CA LYS A 130 9.12 -3.09 -14.20
C LYS A 130 10.16 -2.04 -14.59
N GLU A 131 9.91 -1.31 -15.67
CA GLU A 131 10.83 -0.30 -16.24
C GLU A 131 10.84 1.00 -15.44
N GLU A 132 9.71 1.39 -14.85
CA GLU A 132 9.55 2.67 -14.16
C GLU A 132 9.76 2.60 -12.66
N ASN A 133 9.77 1.40 -12.09
CA ASN A 133 9.96 1.22 -10.65
C ASN A 133 11.33 1.70 -10.19
N ARG A 134 11.35 2.47 -9.11
CA ARG A 134 12.57 3.10 -8.58
C ARG A 134 13.26 2.28 -7.49
N ASN A 135 12.59 1.26 -6.94
CA ASN A 135 13.08 0.46 -5.81
C ASN A 135 13.54 1.33 -4.63
N LYS A 136 12.78 2.36 -4.33
CA LYS A 136 13.14 3.37 -3.34
C LYS A 136 12.50 3.04 -2.00
N CYS A 137 13.31 2.98 -0.94
CA CYS A 137 12.86 2.73 0.42
C CYS A 137 12.91 4.00 1.24
N LEU A 138 11.79 4.32 1.90
CA LEU A 138 11.63 5.50 2.72
C LEU A 138 11.17 5.11 4.13
N LYS A 139 11.42 6.00 5.08
CA LYS A 139 10.83 5.94 6.42
C LYS A 139 10.03 7.22 6.65
N ALA A 140 8.75 7.05 7.00
CA ALA A 140 7.89 8.18 7.40
C ALA A 140 7.99 8.37 8.90
N TYR A 141 8.11 9.63 9.34
CA TYR A 141 8.17 9.98 10.75
C TYR A 141 7.50 11.33 10.99
N LYS A 142 7.16 11.60 12.24
CA LYS A 142 6.60 12.90 12.64
C LYS A 142 7.69 13.80 13.21
N GLU A 143 7.68 15.05 12.78
CA GLU A 143 8.52 16.09 13.34
C GLU A 143 7.71 17.39 13.41
N HIS A 144 7.52 17.94 14.59
CA HIS A 144 6.69 19.13 14.82
C HIS A 144 5.28 18.97 14.22
N SER A 145 4.65 17.81 14.45
CA SER A 145 3.31 17.44 13.96
C SER A 145 3.20 17.31 12.44
N ARG A 146 4.31 17.37 11.72
CA ARG A 146 4.34 17.19 10.26
C ARG A 146 4.93 15.83 9.91
N THR A 147 4.37 15.20 8.88
CA THR A 147 4.93 13.96 8.33
C THR A 147 6.12 14.30 7.45
N LYS A 148 7.24 13.67 7.73
CA LYS A 148 8.46 13.78 6.93
C LYS A 148 8.91 12.41 6.48
N TYR A 149 9.68 12.37 5.42
CA TYR A 149 10.20 11.14 4.85
C TYR A 149 11.71 11.24 4.70
N LYS A 150 12.42 10.15 5.02
CA LYS A 150 13.85 10.08 4.73
C LYS A 150 14.12 8.82 3.91
N VAL A 151 15.05 8.91 2.97
CA VAL A 151 15.50 7.76 2.18
C VAL A 151 16.37 6.88 3.08
N ILE A 152 16.04 5.58 3.15
CA ILE A 152 16.81 4.62 3.95
C ILE A 152 17.51 3.58 3.07
N SER A 153 17.09 3.43 1.80
CA SER A 153 17.85 2.74 0.76
C SER A 153 17.23 3.05 -0.59
N SER A 154 17.91 2.71 -1.65
CA SER A 154 17.46 2.90 -3.03
C SER A 154 17.66 1.62 -3.83
#